data_5057518a9f885309f5b9bc43ba54adc0
#
_entry.id   5057518a9f885309f5b9bc43ba54adc0
#
_cell.length_a   1.000
_cell.length_b   1.000
_cell.length_c   1.000
_cell.angle_alpha   90.00
_cell.angle_beta   90.00
_cell.angle_gamma   90.00
#
_symmetry.space_group_name_H-M   'P 1'
#
loop_
_entity.id
_entity.type
_entity.pdbx_description
1 polymer ?
#
loop_
_entity_poly.entity_id
_entity_poly.type
_entity_poly.pdbx_seq_one_letter_code
_entity_poly.pdbx_strand_id
1 'polypeptide(L)'
;MDNFRHQKHMQWMQNRKDIYYFIRKYAMSHKGTPTTKKISEELDISMSAVQRHLRQFEDDGLIVFHGTGSHRTYELIGVKKHETV
;
A
#
# COMPACT_ATOMS: atom_id res chain seq x y z
N MET A 1 16.90 -8.46 -24.30
CA MET A 1 16.38 -7.14 -24.40
C MET A 1 15.97 -6.60 -23.09
N ASP A 2 16.72 -5.68 -22.63
CA ASP A 2 16.56 -5.19 -21.28
C ASP A 2 15.41 -4.21 -21.12
N ASN A 3 14.91 -3.68 -22.24
CA ASN A 3 13.85 -2.69 -22.16
C ASN A 3 12.59 -3.20 -21.47
N PHE A 4 12.24 -4.44 -21.76
CA PHE A 4 11.03 -5.02 -21.18
C PHE A 4 11.16 -5.17 -19.67
N ARG A 5 12.30 -5.67 -19.20
CA ARG A 5 12.54 -5.82 -17.76
C ARG A 5 12.61 -4.47 -17.07
N HIS A 6 13.24 -3.51 -17.74
CA HIS A 6 13.36 -2.17 -17.18
C HIS A 6 11.99 -1.54 -17.01
N GLN A 7 11.11 -1.70 -17.99
CA GLN A 7 9.76 -1.16 -17.91
C GLN A 7 8.96 -1.80 -16.79
N LYS A 8 9.09 -3.12 -16.62
CA LYS A 8 8.41 -3.80 -15.53
C LYS A 8 8.87 -3.32 -14.18
N HIS A 9 10.17 -3.11 -14.04
CA HIS A 9 10.73 -2.64 -12.79
C HIS A 9 10.23 -1.23 -12.47
N MET A 10 10.20 -0.37 -13.47
CA MET A 10 9.72 1.00 -13.27
C MET A 10 8.22 1.02 -12.94
N GLN A 11 7.45 0.16 -13.59
CA GLN A 11 6.03 0.05 -13.28
C GLN A 11 5.83 -0.42 -11.84
N TRP A 12 6.62 -1.39 -11.41
CA TRP A 12 6.57 -1.89 -10.03
C TRP A 12 6.86 -0.77 -9.04
N MET A 13 7.89 0.02 -9.30
CA MET A 13 8.26 1.13 -8.44
C MET A 13 7.17 2.20 -8.41
N GLN A 14 6.58 2.48 -9.56
CA GLN A 14 5.51 3.47 -9.63
C GLN A 14 4.30 2.99 -8.85
N ASN A 15 3.93 1.73 -9.03
CA ASN A 15 2.81 1.15 -8.29
C ASN A 15 3.05 1.23 -6.79
N ARG A 16 4.27 0.97 -6.35
CA ARG A 16 4.62 1.03 -4.94
C ARG A 16 4.36 2.43 -4.38
N LYS A 17 4.79 3.45 -5.10
CA LYS A 17 4.57 4.83 -4.69
C LYS A 17 3.09 5.18 -4.67
N ASP A 18 2.38 4.79 -5.70
CA ASP A 18 0.96 5.11 -5.83
C ASP A 18 0.16 4.46 -4.70
N ILE A 19 0.46 3.20 -4.41
CA ILE A 19 -0.24 2.47 -3.35
C ILE A 19 0.04 3.11 -1.99
N TYR A 20 1.29 3.38 -1.70
CA TYR A 20 1.66 3.95 -0.41
C TYR A 20 1.01 5.32 -0.23
N TYR A 21 1.07 6.15 -1.25
CA TYR A 21 0.49 7.48 -1.19
C TYR A 21 -1.03 7.41 -1.01
N PHE A 22 -1.68 6.49 -1.72
CA PHE A 22 -3.11 6.31 -1.60
C PHE A 22 -3.49 5.90 -0.18
N ILE A 23 -2.75 4.96 0.40
CA ILE A 23 -3.01 4.51 1.77
C ILE A 23 -2.85 5.67 2.75
N ARG A 24 -1.81 6.48 2.59
CA ARG A 24 -1.60 7.61 3.48
C ARG A 24 -2.72 8.62 3.40
N LYS A 25 -3.12 8.98 2.20
CA LYS A 25 -4.21 9.94 2.01
C LYS A 25 -5.51 9.40 2.59
N TYR A 26 -5.76 8.13 2.36
CA TYR A 26 -6.96 7.50 2.88
C TYR A 26 -6.97 7.51 4.41
N ALA A 27 -5.85 7.16 5.01
CA ALA A 27 -5.75 7.12 6.47
C ALA A 27 -5.92 8.49 7.09
N MET A 28 -5.54 9.54 6.37
CA MET A 28 -5.70 10.90 6.88
C MET A 28 -7.14 11.39 6.77
N SER A 29 -7.91 10.86 5.84
CA SER A 29 -9.27 11.31 5.57
C SER A 29 -10.33 10.41 6.19
N HIS A 30 -9.99 9.20 6.53
CA HIS A 30 -10.94 8.18 6.99
C HIS A 30 -10.42 7.54 8.27
N LYS A 31 -11.31 6.78 8.90
CA LYS A 31 -10.88 5.93 10.00
C LYS A 31 -10.32 4.65 9.42
N GLY A 32 -9.03 4.43 9.64
CA GLY A 32 -8.39 3.20 9.21
C GLY A 32 -7.78 3.31 7.83
N THR A 33 -7.48 2.17 7.26
CA THR A 33 -6.79 2.07 5.99
C THR A 33 -7.69 1.40 4.96
N PRO A 34 -7.41 1.62 3.67
CA PRO A 34 -8.25 1.03 2.62
C PRO A 34 -8.00 -0.47 2.51
N THR A 35 -9.02 -1.21 2.09
CA THR A 35 -8.87 -2.65 1.85
C THR A 35 -8.04 -2.87 0.59
N THR A 36 -7.52 -4.10 0.46
CA THR A 36 -6.82 -4.48 -0.76
C THR A 36 -7.71 -4.28 -1.99
N LYS A 37 -8.98 -4.64 -1.86
CA LYS A 37 -9.91 -4.49 -2.96
C LYS A 37 -10.10 -3.02 -3.35
N LYS A 38 -10.21 -2.15 -2.36
CA LYS A 38 -10.36 -0.73 -2.60
C LYS A 38 -9.15 -0.17 -3.33
N ILE A 39 -7.97 -0.52 -2.88
CA ILE A 39 -6.74 -0.08 -3.53
C ILE A 39 -6.69 -0.56 -4.98
N SER A 40 -7.01 -1.84 -5.17
CA SER A 40 -6.99 -2.45 -6.48
C SER A 40 -7.93 -1.72 -7.44
N GLU A 41 -9.13 -1.43 -6.99
CA GLU A 41 -10.14 -0.77 -7.83
C GLU A 41 -9.78 0.67 -8.14
N GLU A 42 -9.32 1.39 -7.13
CA GLU A 42 -9.03 2.83 -7.30
C GLU A 42 -7.79 3.07 -8.15
N LEU A 43 -6.80 2.21 -8.05
CA LEU A 43 -5.55 2.40 -8.76
C LEU A 43 -5.41 1.53 -10.00
N ASP A 44 -6.39 0.68 -10.26
CA ASP A 44 -6.37 -0.22 -11.41
C ASP A 44 -5.11 -1.10 -11.38
N ILE A 45 -4.84 -1.67 -10.21
CA ILE A 45 -3.73 -2.58 -9.99
C ILE A 45 -4.31 -3.88 -9.49
N SER A 46 -3.80 -5.03 -9.98
CA SER A 46 -4.35 -6.33 -9.57
C SER A 46 -4.24 -6.52 -8.06
N MET A 47 -5.19 -7.26 -7.50
CA MET A 47 -5.18 -7.52 -6.07
C MET A 47 -3.93 -8.25 -5.61
N SER A 48 -3.44 -9.18 -6.42
CA SER A 48 -2.22 -9.89 -6.05
C SER A 48 -1.02 -8.96 -6.02
N ALA A 49 -0.96 -8.00 -6.94
CA ALA A 49 0.12 -7.02 -6.91
C ALA A 49 0.02 -6.12 -5.69
N VAL A 50 -1.19 -5.67 -5.35
CA VAL A 50 -1.41 -4.87 -4.15
C VAL A 50 -0.95 -5.64 -2.91
N GLN A 51 -1.33 -6.92 -2.82
CA GLN A 51 -0.94 -7.74 -1.68
C GLN A 51 0.57 -7.88 -1.55
N ARG A 52 1.26 -8.02 -2.68
CA ARG A 52 2.73 -8.09 -2.66
C ARG A 52 3.34 -6.80 -2.15
N HIS A 53 2.81 -5.67 -2.58
CA HIS A 53 3.30 -4.38 -2.12
C HIS A 53 3.05 -4.19 -0.64
N LEU A 54 1.88 -4.60 -0.16
CA LEU A 54 1.57 -4.49 1.26
C LEU A 54 2.53 -5.35 2.09
N ARG A 55 2.84 -6.55 1.61
CA ARG A 55 3.80 -7.40 2.30
C ARG A 55 5.18 -6.75 2.36
N GLN A 56 5.60 -6.12 1.27
CA GLN A 56 6.86 -5.43 1.26
C GLN A 56 6.86 -4.23 2.22
N PHE A 57 5.74 -3.53 2.28
CA PHE A 57 5.62 -2.43 3.24
C PHE A 57 5.77 -2.93 4.67
N GLU A 58 5.21 -4.08 4.96
CA GLU A 58 5.37 -4.69 6.28
C GLU A 58 6.83 -5.03 6.55
N ASP A 59 7.49 -5.65 5.57
CA ASP A 59 8.90 -6.02 5.69
C ASP A 59 9.77 -4.78 5.91
N ASP A 60 9.39 -3.67 5.30
CA ASP A 60 10.15 -2.43 5.39
C ASP A 60 9.78 -1.60 6.63
N GLY A 61 8.85 -2.09 7.42
CA GLY A 61 8.45 -1.39 8.65
C GLY A 61 7.54 -0.20 8.43
N LEU A 62 6.88 -0.13 7.27
CA LEU A 62 5.99 0.97 6.95
C LEU A 62 4.56 0.73 7.40
N ILE A 63 4.16 -0.51 7.52
CA ILE A 63 2.84 -0.88 8.02
C ILE A 63 2.96 -2.05 8.98
N VAL A 64 1.93 -2.26 9.77
CA VAL A 64 1.82 -3.42 10.65
C VAL A 64 0.44 -4.01 10.45
N PHE A 65 0.38 -5.33 10.34
CA PHE A 65 -0.89 -6.04 10.21
C PHE A 65 -1.41 -6.47 11.56
N HIS A 66 -2.72 -6.46 11.69
CA HIS A 66 -3.43 -6.91 12.90
C HIS A 66 -4.48 -7.92 12.50
N GLY A 67 -4.67 -8.93 13.34
CA GLY A 67 -5.69 -9.95 13.11
C GLY A 67 -5.20 -11.03 12.17
N THR A 68 -6.12 -11.94 11.84
CA THR A 68 -5.80 -13.08 10.98
C THR A 68 -6.93 -13.31 10.00
N GLY A 69 -6.59 -13.99 8.91
CA GLY A 69 -7.58 -14.39 7.93
C GLY A 69 -8.30 -13.21 7.31
N SER A 70 -9.61 -13.37 7.14
CA SER A 70 -10.42 -12.36 6.47
C SER A 70 -10.66 -11.12 7.32
N HIS A 71 -10.30 -11.17 8.58
CA HIS A 71 -10.47 -10.03 9.50
C HIS A 71 -9.15 -9.27 9.70
N ARG A 72 -8.21 -9.51 8.83
CA ARG A 72 -6.90 -8.89 8.92
C ARG A 72 -6.98 -7.43 8.48
N THR A 73 -6.46 -6.56 9.31
CA THR A 73 -6.37 -5.13 9.00
C THR A 73 -4.92 -4.70 9.12
N TYR A 74 -4.63 -3.46 8.77
CA TYR A 74 -3.27 -2.96 8.89
C TYR A 74 -3.30 -1.47 9.18
N GLU A 75 -2.17 -0.97 9.70
CA GLU A 75 -1.99 0.44 10.01
C GLU A 75 -0.67 0.92 9.47
N LEU A 76 -0.61 2.21 9.16
CA LEU A 76 0.66 2.85 8.82
C LEU A 76 1.46 3.11 10.08
N ILE A 77 2.75 2.87 10.00
CA ILE A 77 3.66 3.13 11.12
C ILE A 77 4.32 4.48 10.89
N GLY A 78 4.40 5.25 11.97
CA GLY A 78 5.12 6.51 11.93
C GLY A 78 4.37 7.67 11.34
N VAL A 79 3.12 7.46 10.92
CA VAL A 79 2.29 8.55 10.42
C VAL A 79 1.37 9.00 11.53
N LYS A 80 1.49 10.25 11.90
CA LYS A 80 0.65 10.82 12.95
C LYS A 80 -0.32 11.79 12.32
N LYS A 81 -1.61 11.54 12.50
CA LYS A 81 -2.64 12.37 11.91
C LYS A 81 -2.60 13.80 12.41
N HIS A 82 -2.18 13.97 13.63
CA HIS A 82 -2.20 15.27 14.27
C HIS A 82 -0.81 15.84 14.40
N GLU A 83 0.03 15.47 13.50
CA GLU A 83 1.37 16.00 13.50
C GLU A 83 1.30 17.45 13.11
N THR A 84 1.32 18.28 14.09
CA THR A 84 1.40 19.71 13.84
C THR A 84 2.76 20.14 14.33
N VAL A 85 3.51 20.55 13.47
CA VAL A 85 4.83 20.97 13.89
C VAL A 85 4.98 22.44 13.66
#